data_9b0760d7a50941fa4e0569d50b9eda03
#
_entry.id   9b0760d7a50941fa4e0569d50b9eda03
#
_cell.length_a   1.000
_cell.length_b   1.000
_cell.length_c   1.000
_cell.angle_alpha   90.00
_cell.angle_beta   90.00
_cell.angle_gamma   90.00
#
_symmetry.space_group_name_H-M   'P 1'
#
loop_
_entity.id
_entity.type
_entity.pdbx_description
1 polymer ?
#
loop_
_entity_poly.entity_id
_entity_poly.type
_entity_poly.pdbx_seq_one_letter_code
_entity_poly.pdbx_strand_id
1 'polypeptide(L)'
;MLFRSHQYPRVQPCVITVITRGEDEILLAKNARNTRSNMYGLIAGFVEVGETLEEAVRRETLEEVGIQVKNVQYLASQPWPFPSNLMIAFKAEYASGELCLQEEEISDAQFFKFDQLPEIPFKGSIAHAMIMHATEGTTVADDTREWL
;
A
#
# COMPACT_ATOMS: atom_id res chain seq x y z
N MET A 1 40.05 -12.68 -0.85
CA MET A 1 39.43 -12.32 -1.02
C MET A 1 38.93 -11.52 -0.79
N LEU A 2 38.87 -11.06 -1.04
CA LEU A 2 38.35 -10.29 -0.72
C LEU A 2 37.33 -10.09 -0.53
N PHE A 3 36.94 -10.37 -0.29
CA PHE A 3 36.03 -10.15 -0.07
C PHE A 3 35.72 -9.78 0.65
N ARG A 4 35.94 -9.84 0.78
CA ARG A 4 35.76 -9.43 1.69
C ARG A 4 34.81 -8.51 2.06
N SER A 5 34.64 -7.83 2.15
CA SER A 5 33.65 -6.85 2.39
C SER A 5 32.83 -6.50 1.17
N HIS A 6 32.24 -7.50 0.58
CA HIS A 6 31.27 -7.29 -0.48
C HIS A 6 29.98 -6.78 0.14
N GLN A 7 29.85 -5.47 0.19
CA GLN A 7 28.58 -4.88 0.56
C GLN A 7 27.76 -4.64 -0.69
N TYR A 8 26.80 -5.52 -0.90
CA TYR A 8 25.83 -5.33 -1.97
C TYR A 8 24.74 -4.38 -1.52
N PRO A 9 24.29 -3.47 -2.41
CA PRO A 9 23.12 -2.66 -2.10
C PRO A 9 21.94 -3.55 -1.73
N ARG A 10 21.28 -3.21 -0.64
CA ARG A 10 20.10 -3.96 -0.20
C ARG A 10 18.85 -3.26 -0.68
N VAL A 11 17.96 -4.02 -1.28
CA VAL A 11 16.62 -3.56 -1.65
C VAL A 11 15.65 -4.14 -0.64
N GLN A 12 14.87 -3.27 -0.01
CA GLN A 12 13.87 -3.69 0.96
C GLN A 12 12.51 -3.78 0.27
N PRO A 13 11.92 -4.98 0.17
CA PRO A 13 10.58 -5.12 -0.40
C PRO A 13 9.54 -4.60 0.58
N CYS A 14 8.65 -3.75 0.06
CA CYS A 14 7.54 -3.19 0.80
C CYS A 14 6.27 -3.43 0.00
N VAL A 15 5.29 -4.10 0.59
CA VAL A 15 4.00 -4.28 -0.08
C VAL A 15 3.13 -3.06 0.19
N ILE A 16 2.36 -2.67 -0.81
CA ILE A 16 1.36 -1.61 -0.70
C ILE A 16 0.07 -2.14 -1.32
N THR A 17 -1.06 -1.97 -0.63
CA THR A 17 -2.29 -2.65 -1.01
C THR A 17 -3.44 -1.67 -1.13
N VAL A 18 -4.14 -1.73 -2.26
CA VAL A 18 -5.43 -1.06 -2.43
C VAL A 18 -6.53 -2.08 -2.14
N ILE A 19 -7.42 -1.73 -1.20
CA ILE A 19 -8.48 -2.63 -0.72
C ILE A 19 -9.82 -2.02 -1.05
N THR A 20 -10.64 -2.78 -1.77
CA THR A 20 -11.99 -2.35 -2.13
C THR A 20 -13.02 -3.18 -1.36
N ARG A 21 -14.21 -2.60 -1.16
CA ARG A 21 -15.35 -3.28 -0.58
C ARG A 21 -16.57 -3.03 -1.46
N GLY A 22 -17.16 -4.11 -1.96
CA GLY A 22 -18.23 -3.98 -2.93
C GLY A 22 -17.71 -3.36 -4.23
N GLU A 23 -18.56 -2.60 -4.92
CA GLU A 23 -18.24 -2.03 -6.23
C GLU A 23 -17.87 -0.55 -6.17
N ASP A 24 -18.00 0.11 -5.01
CA ASP A 24 -17.92 1.55 -4.92
C ASP A 24 -17.20 2.10 -3.69
N GLU A 25 -16.54 1.24 -2.90
CA GLU A 25 -15.83 1.68 -1.70
C GLU A 25 -14.37 1.26 -1.72
N ILE A 26 -13.51 2.14 -1.20
CA ILE A 26 -12.08 1.92 -1.07
C ILE A 26 -11.63 2.23 0.35
N LEU A 27 -10.76 1.39 0.91
CA LEU A 27 -10.18 1.63 2.22
C LEU A 27 -9.00 2.59 2.09
N LEU A 28 -9.07 3.69 2.80
CA LEU A 28 -7.94 4.62 2.91
C LEU A 28 -7.63 4.85 4.39
N ALA A 29 -6.35 5.00 4.67
CA ALA A 29 -5.85 5.14 6.02
C ALA A 29 -4.94 6.35 6.15
N LYS A 30 -4.98 6.96 7.32
CA LYS A 30 -4.15 8.10 7.66
C LYS A 30 -3.02 7.64 8.57
N ASN A 31 -1.79 7.92 8.16
CA ASN A 31 -0.61 7.54 8.93
C ASN A 31 -0.52 8.40 10.19
N ALA A 32 -0.32 7.77 11.33
CA ALA A 32 -0.25 8.45 12.62
C ALA A 32 0.96 9.40 12.72
N ARG A 33 2.01 9.16 11.96
CA ARG A 33 3.22 10.00 11.96
C ARG A 33 3.04 11.28 11.16
N ASN A 34 2.06 11.32 10.27
CA ASN A 34 1.82 12.49 9.43
C ASN A 34 0.77 13.38 10.07
N THR A 35 1.19 14.20 11.05
CA THR A 35 0.28 15.09 11.79
C THR A 35 0.02 16.43 11.08
N ARG A 36 0.79 16.74 10.01
CA ARG A 36 0.70 18.03 9.32
C ARG A 36 -0.24 18.04 8.14
N SER A 37 -0.71 16.88 7.73
CA SER A 37 -1.52 16.72 6.53
C SER A 37 -2.75 15.88 6.87
N ASN A 38 -3.85 16.17 6.17
CA ASN A 38 -5.04 15.33 6.23
C ASN A 38 -5.07 14.28 5.12
N MET A 39 -3.89 13.97 4.57
CA MET A 39 -3.78 13.03 3.48
C MET A 39 -4.03 11.60 3.95
N TYR A 40 -4.85 10.89 3.19
CA TYR A 40 -5.10 9.46 3.36
C TYR A 40 -4.36 8.69 2.27
N GLY A 41 -3.85 7.54 2.62
CA GLY A 41 -3.13 6.67 1.70
C GLY A 41 -3.54 5.23 1.86
N LEU A 42 -2.67 4.35 1.37
CA LEU A 42 -2.90 2.91 1.35
C LEU A 42 -2.14 2.22 2.48
N ILE A 43 -2.58 1.02 2.82
CA ILE A 43 -1.87 0.16 3.77
C ILE A 43 -0.56 -0.30 3.13
N ALA A 44 0.54 -0.15 3.84
CA ALA A 44 1.86 -0.54 3.35
C ALA A 44 2.73 -1.03 4.49
N GLY A 45 3.66 -1.94 4.18
CA GLY A 45 4.60 -2.43 5.17
C GLY A 45 5.67 -3.32 4.55
N PHE A 46 6.74 -3.53 5.30
CA PHE A 46 7.87 -4.33 4.85
C PHE A 46 7.56 -5.82 4.90
N VAL A 47 8.08 -6.54 3.93
CA VAL A 47 8.03 -8.01 3.91
C VAL A 47 9.04 -8.54 4.92
N GLU A 48 8.62 -9.50 5.73
CA GLU A 48 9.48 -10.14 6.73
C GLU A 48 10.20 -11.35 6.15
N VAL A 49 11.31 -11.72 6.75
CA VAL A 49 12.09 -12.89 6.35
C VAL A 49 11.21 -14.14 6.40
N GLY A 50 11.20 -14.90 5.32
CA GLY A 50 10.43 -16.14 5.23
C GLY A 50 8.97 -15.96 4.84
N GLU A 51 8.56 -14.73 4.57
CA GLU A 51 7.18 -14.38 4.24
C GLU A 51 7.03 -14.20 2.73
N THR A 52 5.94 -14.70 2.15
CA THR A 52 5.59 -14.37 0.78
C THR A 52 5.01 -12.97 0.71
N LEU A 53 4.94 -12.39 -0.49
CA LEU A 53 4.35 -11.07 -0.68
C LEU A 53 2.87 -11.05 -0.29
N GLU A 54 2.13 -12.09 -0.67
CA GLU A 54 0.71 -12.22 -0.33
C GLU A 54 0.50 -12.38 1.18
N GLU A 55 1.39 -13.13 1.84
CA GLU A 55 1.35 -13.23 3.30
C GLU A 55 1.59 -11.87 3.96
N ALA A 56 2.53 -11.09 3.43
CA ALA A 56 2.82 -9.75 3.93
C ALA A 56 1.59 -8.83 3.77
N VAL A 57 0.89 -8.90 2.64
CA VAL A 57 -0.34 -8.14 2.42
C VAL A 57 -1.38 -8.45 3.49
N ARG A 58 -1.61 -9.73 3.75
CA ARG A 58 -2.61 -10.15 4.74
C ARG A 58 -2.21 -9.77 6.16
N ARG A 59 -0.95 -9.96 6.50
CA ARG A 59 -0.43 -9.65 7.84
C ARG A 59 -0.50 -8.15 8.12
N GLU A 60 0.02 -7.33 7.21
CA GLU A 60 0.01 -5.87 7.39
C GLU A 60 -1.42 -5.32 7.49
N THR A 61 -2.31 -5.82 6.68
CA THR A 61 -3.71 -5.38 6.72
C THR A 61 -4.36 -5.75 8.06
N LEU A 62 -4.14 -6.98 8.52
CA LEU A 62 -4.68 -7.43 9.79
C LEU A 62 -4.09 -6.67 10.98
N GLU A 63 -2.77 -6.46 10.97
CA GLU A 63 -2.10 -5.73 12.05
C GLU A 63 -2.51 -4.27 12.12
N GLU A 64 -2.56 -3.58 10.98
CA GLU A 64 -2.77 -2.14 10.98
C GLU A 64 -4.25 -1.74 11.12
N VAL A 65 -5.16 -2.47 10.50
CA VAL A 65 -6.58 -2.09 10.45
C VAL A 65 -7.56 -3.19 10.87
N GLY A 66 -7.08 -4.38 11.20
CA GLY A 66 -7.88 -5.43 11.83
C GLY A 66 -8.81 -6.20 10.91
N ILE A 67 -8.69 -6.06 9.60
CA ILE A 67 -9.56 -6.76 8.66
C ILE A 67 -8.82 -7.85 7.90
N GLN A 68 -9.58 -8.79 7.34
CA GLN A 68 -9.07 -9.80 6.43
C GLN A 68 -9.46 -9.47 5.00
N VAL A 69 -8.59 -9.82 4.06
CA VAL A 69 -8.79 -9.56 2.64
C VAL A 69 -8.77 -10.87 1.86
N LYS A 70 -9.32 -10.82 0.65
CA LYS A 70 -9.37 -11.93 -0.30
C LYS A 70 -8.99 -11.42 -1.69
N ASN A 71 -8.79 -12.36 -2.62
CA ASN A 71 -8.49 -12.06 -4.03
C ASN A 71 -7.30 -11.11 -4.17
N VAL A 72 -6.21 -11.43 -3.47
CA VAL A 72 -4.96 -10.65 -3.50
C VAL A 72 -4.29 -10.85 -4.85
N GLN A 73 -4.09 -9.76 -5.61
CA GLN A 73 -3.53 -9.81 -6.95
C GLN A 73 -2.45 -8.75 -7.12
N TYR A 74 -1.33 -9.15 -7.72
CA TYR A 74 -0.25 -8.24 -8.06
C TYR A 74 -0.70 -7.22 -9.11
N LEU A 75 -0.32 -5.96 -8.94
CA LEU A 75 -0.57 -4.89 -9.90
C LEU A 75 0.70 -4.41 -10.60
N ALA A 76 1.68 -3.95 -9.83
CA ALA A 76 2.87 -3.32 -10.36
C ALA A 76 3.92 -3.17 -9.28
N SER A 77 5.10 -2.68 -9.64
CA SER A 77 6.13 -2.32 -8.67
C SER A 77 6.74 -0.96 -9.03
N GLN A 78 7.28 -0.29 -8.02
CA GLN A 78 7.90 1.01 -8.18
C GLN A 78 9.13 1.09 -7.29
N PRO A 79 10.32 1.34 -7.85
CA PRO A 79 11.48 1.59 -7.00
C PRO A 79 11.32 2.91 -6.27
N TRP A 80 11.62 2.90 -4.99
CA TRP A 80 11.60 4.10 -4.15
C TRP A 80 12.93 4.17 -3.40
N PRO A 81 13.96 4.81 -4.00
CA PRO A 81 15.34 4.71 -3.50
C PRO A 81 15.62 5.59 -2.28
N PHE A 82 14.63 5.94 -1.50
CA PHE A 82 14.74 6.78 -0.31
C PHE A 82 14.33 6.00 0.95
N PRO A 83 15.20 5.17 1.55
CA PRO A 83 16.58 4.94 1.14
C PRO A 83 16.78 3.84 0.09
N SER A 84 15.99 2.78 0.08
CA SER A 84 16.28 1.61 -0.77
C SER A 84 15.09 0.68 -0.93
N ASN A 85 13.89 1.25 -1.01
CA ASN A 85 12.67 0.44 -1.04
C ASN A 85 12.26 0.05 -2.46
N LEU A 86 11.71 -1.15 -2.59
CA LEU A 86 10.95 -1.55 -3.76
C LEU A 86 9.50 -1.69 -3.32
N MET A 87 8.65 -0.82 -3.85
CA MET A 87 7.21 -0.88 -3.57
C MET A 87 6.57 -1.89 -4.51
N ILE A 88 5.87 -2.87 -3.94
CA ILE A 88 5.21 -3.93 -4.69
C ILE A 88 3.72 -3.83 -4.44
N ALA A 89 2.98 -3.46 -5.48
CA ALA A 89 1.57 -3.09 -5.38
C ALA A 89 0.65 -4.29 -5.59
N PHE A 90 -0.33 -4.41 -4.70
CA PHE A 90 -1.37 -5.42 -4.76
C PHE A 90 -2.74 -4.79 -4.67
N LYS A 91 -3.72 -5.41 -5.31
CA LYS A 91 -5.12 -5.13 -5.03
C LYS A 91 -5.74 -6.30 -4.29
N ALA A 92 -6.67 -6.01 -3.42
CA ALA A 92 -7.38 -7.01 -2.65
C ALA A 92 -8.80 -6.52 -2.36
N GLU A 93 -9.66 -7.45 -1.93
CA GLU A 93 -11.03 -7.15 -1.58
C GLU A 93 -11.25 -7.42 -0.11
N TYR A 94 -12.08 -6.59 0.52
CA TYR A 94 -12.52 -6.82 1.88
C TYR A 94 -13.20 -8.18 2.00
N ALA A 95 -12.79 -8.98 2.97
CA ALA A 95 -13.37 -10.30 3.22
C ALA A 95 -14.17 -10.32 4.51
N SER A 96 -13.60 -9.84 5.61
CA SER A 96 -14.25 -9.90 6.92
C SER A 96 -13.54 -9.02 7.94
N GLY A 97 -14.19 -8.84 9.08
CA GLY A 97 -13.63 -8.11 10.22
C GLY A 97 -14.11 -6.68 10.30
N GLU A 98 -13.95 -6.08 11.47
CA GLU A 98 -14.26 -4.68 11.72
C GLU A 98 -12.96 -3.88 11.83
N LEU A 99 -12.97 -2.65 11.36
CA LEU A 99 -11.80 -1.79 11.46
C LEU A 99 -11.40 -1.63 12.93
N CYS A 100 -10.16 -2.03 13.24
CA CYS A 100 -9.56 -1.90 14.55
C CYS A 100 -8.14 -1.43 14.32
N LEU A 101 -7.88 -0.16 14.59
CA LEU A 101 -6.66 0.51 14.20
C LEU A 101 -5.51 0.22 15.16
N GLN A 102 -4.34 -0.04 14.60
CA GLN A 102 -3.09 0.00 15.36
C GLN A 102 -2.71 1.47 15.54
N GLU A 103 -3.07 2.04 16.67
CA GLU A 103 -3.01 3.50 16.91
C GLU A 103 -1.61 4.10 16.74
N GLU A 104 -0.56 3.31 16.95
CA GLU A 104 0.83 3.75 16.78
C GLU A 104 1.20 3.99 15.32
N GLU A 105 0.50 3.33 14.40
CA GLU A 105 0.78 3.41 12.97
C GLU A 105 -0.32 4.14 12.20
N ILE A 106 -1.57 3.95 12.59
CA ILE A 106 -2.75 4.45 11.86
C ILE A 106 -3.60 5.30 12.79
N SER A 107 -3.79 6.57 12.45
CA SER A 107 -4.62 7.48 13.24
C SER A 107 -6.08 7.46 12.83
N ASP A 108 -6.38 7.08 11.59
CA ASP A 108 -7.75 6.93 11.10
C ASP A 108 -7.75 5.99 9.90
N ALA A 109 -8.85 5.28 9.68
CA ALA A 109 -9.06 4.46 8.51
C ALA A 109 -10.56 4.33 8.27
N GLN A 110 -10.96 4.49 7.01
CA GLN A 110 -12.37 4.45 6.62
C GLN A 110 -12.50 3.89 5.23
N PHE A 111 -13.68 3.32 4.95
CA PHE A 111 -14.09 3.02 3.59
C PHE A 111 -14.75 4.27 3.00
N PHE A 112 -14.16 4.79 1.94
CA PHE A 112 -14.66 5.95 1.23
C PHE A 112 -15.35 5.53 -0.04
N LYS A 113 -16.43 6.23 -0.42
CA LYS A 113 -17.04 6.04 -1.72
C LYS A 113 -16.07 6.54 -2.80
N PHE A 114 -16.06 5.89 -3.97
CA PHE A 114 -15.17 6.26 -5.06
C PHE A 114 -15.33 7.71 -5.52
N ASP A 115 -16.51 8.29 -5.35
CA ASP A 115 -16.80 9.68 -5.72
C ASP A 115 -16.65 10.67 -4.55
N GLN A 116 -16.20 10.21 -3.40
CA GLN A 116 -16.06 11.02 -2.19
C GLN A 116 -14.70 10.81 -1.53
N LEU A 117 -13.65 10.86 -2.33
CA LEU A 117 -12.29 10.64 -1.84
C LEU A 117 -11.79 11.82 -1.03
N PRO A 118 -11.04 11.58 0.04
CA PRO A 118 -10.32 12.64 0.77
C PRO A 118 -9.09 13.09 -0.02
N GLU A 119 -8.23 13.88 0.62
CA GLU A 119 -6.91 14.18 0.05
C GLU A 119 -6.10 12.90 -0.03
N ILE A 120 -5.54 12.60 -1.21
CA ILE A 120 -4.79 11.39 -1.51
C ILE A 120 -3.38 11.75 -1.98
N PRO A 121 -2.44 10.78 -2.03
CA PRO A 121 -1.07 11.06 -2.46
C PRO A 121 -1.00 11.68 -3.85
N PHE A 122 0.08 12.39 -4.09
CA PHE A 122 0.28 13.16 -5.33
C PHE A 122 0.39 12.25 -6.56
N LYS A 123 0.02 12.80 -7.70
CA LYS A 123 0.17 12.11 -8.99
C LYS A 123 1.66 11.81 -9.24
N GLY A 124 1.95 10.61 -9.73
CA GLY A 124 3.32 10.11 -9.90
C GLY A 124 3.74 9.12 -8.84
N SER A 125 3.06 9.07 -7.69
CA SER A 125 3.28 8.02 -6.70
C SER A 125 2.50 6.77 -7.09
N ILE A 126 3.03 5.60 -6.73
CA ILE A 126 2.31 4.35 -6.98
C ILE A 126 0.99 4.30 -6.23
N ALA A 127 0.93 4.92 -5.05
CA ALA A 127 -0.31 4.98 -4.27
C ALA A 127 -1.40 5.72 -5.02
N HIS A 128 -1.09 6.85 -5.65
CA HIS A 128 -2.04 7.58 -6.48
C HIS A 128 -2.54 6.72 -7.64
N ALA A 129 -1.61 6.10 -8.37
CA ALA A 129 -1.93 5.25 -9.51
C ALA A 129 -2.85 4.09 -9.09
N MET A 130 -2.59 3.47 -7.94
CA MET A 130 -3.41 2.38 -7.42
C MET A 130 -4.81 2.83 -7.05
N ILE A 131 -4.94 4.00 -6.44
CA ILE A 131 -6.24 4.58 -6.08
C ILE A 131 -7.03 4.89 -7.34
N MET A 132 -6.41 5.49 -8.35
CA MET A 132 -7.07 5.77 -9.62
C MET A 132 -7.46 4.49 -10.36
N HIS A 133 -6.61 3.46 -10.31
CA HIS A 133 -6.94 2.15 -10.86
C HIS A 133 -8.20 1.58 -10.20
N ALA A 134 -8.28 1.62 -8.88
CA ALA A 134 -9.41 1.07 -8.15
C ALA A 134 -10.70 1.86 -8.38
N THR A 135 -10.62 3.18 -8.49
CA THR A 135 -11.79 4.05 -8.56
C THR A 135 -12.21 4.38 -9.98
N GLU A 136 -11.29 4.45 -10.93
CA GLU A 136 -11.54 4.89 -12.31
C GLU A 136 -11.14 3.87 -13.37
N GLY A 137 -10.47 2.78 -12.97
CA GLY A 137 -10.07 1.73 -13.90
C GLY A 137 -8.82 2.03 -14.73
N THR A 138 -8.02 3.02 -14.35
CA THR A 138 -6.80 3.36 -15.07
C THR A 138 -5.73 2.28 -14.89
N THR A 139 -4.74 2.23 -15.79
CA THR A 139 -3.68 1.25 -15.76
C THR A 139 -2.54 1.73 -14.85
N VAL A 140 -2.25 0.99 -13.78
CA VAL A 140 -1.20 1.36 -12.82
C VAL A 140 0.17 1.48 -13.49
N ALA A 141 0.49 0.53 -14.38
CA ALA A 141 1.78 0.50 -15.05
C ALA A 141 2.05 1.74 -15.91
N ASP A 142 1.02 2.30 -16.50
CA ASP A 142 1.17 3.51 -17.31
C ASP A 142 1.47 4.73 -16.44
N ASP A 143 0.76 4.86 -15.33
CA ASP A 143 0.96 5.97 -14.41
C ASP A 143 2.34 5.93 -13.73
N THR A 144 2.80 4.74 -13.36
CA THR A 144 4.08 4.60 -12.66
C THR A 144 5.29 4.88 -13.54
N ARG A 145 5.14 4.93 -14.85
CA ARG A 145 6.24 5.24 -15.77
C ARG A 145 6.52 6.74 -15.91
N GLU A 146 5.57 7.58 -15.56
CA GLU A 146 5.68 9.02 -15.79
C GLU A 146 6.73 9.72 -14.92
N TRP A 147 7.16 9.10 -13.84
CA TRP A 147 8.12 9.75 -12.93
C TRP A 147 9.52 9.18 -13.03
N LEU A 148 9.74 8.28 -13.97
CA LEU A 148 11.08 7.86 -14.34
C LEU A 148 11.68 8.84 -15.33
#